data_0b51024d25f435f4e1a70195e46a4f3d
#
_entry.id   0b51024d25f435f4e1a70195e46a4f3d
#
_cell.length_a   1.000
_cell.length_b   1.000
_cell.length_c   1.000
_cell.angle_alpha   90.00
_cell.angle_beta   90.00
_cell.angle_gamma   90.00
#
_symmetry.space_group_name_H-M   'P 1'
#
loop_
_entity.id
_entity.type
_entity.pdbx_description
1 polymer ?
#
loop_
_entity_poly.entity_id
_entity_poly.type
_entity_poly.pdbx_seq_one_letter_code
_entity_poly.pdbx_strand_id
1 'polypeptide(L)'
;LENLNELKESFFSSICGKLLGDGCITCQVGRSPRFQFIHKLSDFEWCYYCYQQLKPFIPLNPPIYRKIQDARVSQGYTESYMVQSKTSNIITYLESIWYQNRRKIVPFNYLDKFLDAKALAWWYLDDGHLKIENKVPRKIILSTDNFKRKENQRLIDLIEQKFSLYFSLDGQNRLVIYNQLQIYYFYRLVEPFLPPVMERKMIKMNSINPRKSPKRTTICLPKDIYLSKPTFEVNSHLCTLPNLLNIFSNRDSFLDYYKKISLYIKNHKDTKAYQIYIESKYWKYINDIKGITGLTISQIVLVCILLNNKILL
;
A
#
# COMPACT_ATOMS: atom_id res chain seq x y z
N LEU A 1 31.40 -5.38 -4.66
CA LEU A 1 30.55 -6.01 -5.70
C LEU A 1 29.09 -6.16 -5.21
N GLU A 2 28.84 -6.54 -3.94
CA GLU A 2 27.49 -6.63 -3.35
C GLU A 2 26.76 -5.29 -3.40
N ASN A 3 27.40 -4.21 -2.97
CA ASN A 3 26.84 -2.85 -2.96
C ASN A 3 26.41 -2.36 -4.36
N LEU A 4 27.10 -2.79 -5.42
CA LEU A 4 26.74 -2.44 -6.80
C LEU A 4 25.54 -3.22 -7.33
N ASN A 5 25.34 -4.46 -6.85
CA ASN A 5 24.18 -5.27 -7.22
C ASN A 5 22.92 -4.77 -6.48
N GLU A 6 23.02 -4.45 -5.20
CA GLU A 6 21.93 -3.84 -4.43
C GLU A 6 21.47 -2.49 -5.01
N LEU A 7 22.42 -1.64 -5.42
CA LEU A 7 22.12 -0.37 -6.12
C LEU A 7 21.39 -0.59 -7.44
N LYS A 8 21.77 -1.62 -8.21
CA LYS A 8 21.09 -1.98 -9.45
C LYS A 8 19.68 -2.52 -9.19
N GLU A 9 19.51 -3.38 -8.20
CA GLU A 9 18.19 -3.90 -7.82
C GLU A 9 17.28 -2.78 -7.35
N SER A 10 17.76 -1.91 -6.47
CA SER A 10 17.05 -0.74 -5.99
C SER A 10 16.61 0.20 -7.12
N PHE A 11 17.43 0.36 -8.17
CA PHE A 11 17.08 1.12 -9.38
C PHE A 11 15.95 0.42 -10.15
N PHE A 12 16.04 -0.90 -10.39
CA PHE A 12 15.02 -1.63 -11.12
C PHE A 12 13.67 -1.66 -10.39
N SER A 13 13.68 -1.71 -9.05
CA SER A 13 12.47 -1.54 -8.23
C SER A 13 11.85 -0.15 -8.42
N SER A 14 12.66 0.91 -8.39
CA SER A 14 12.16 2.28 -8.60
C SER A 14 11.57 2.45 -10.01
N ILE A 15 12.23 1.94 -11.04
CA ILE A 15 11.75 1.96 -12.43
C ILE A 15 10.49 1.12 -12.59
N CYS A 16 10.40 -0.03 -11.90
CA CYS A 16 9.20 -0.86 -11.88
C CYS A 16 7.99 -0.05 -11.39
N GLY A 17 8.09 0.55 -10.20
CA GLY A 17 7.03 1.39 -9.65
C GLY A 17 6.71 2.59 -10.56
N LYS A 18 7.74 3.23 -11.11
CA LYS A 18 7.58 4.37 -12.02
C LYS A 18 6.87 4.01 -13.33
N LEU A 19 7.21 2.86 -13.92
CA LEU A 19 6.56 2.38 -15.15
C LEU A 19 5.17 1.77 -14.90
N LEU A 20 4.84 1.33 -13.69
CA LEU A 20 3.46 1.03 -13.31
C LEU A 20 2.61 2.30 -13.16
N GLY A 21 3.23 3.40 -12.71
CA GLY A 21 2.63 4.72 -12.52
C GLY A 21 2.86 5.68 -13.69
N ASP A 22 3.25 6.93 -13.36
CA ASP A 22 3.37 8.07 -14.27
C ASP A 22 4.51 7.97 -15.31
N GLY A 23 5.43 7.00 -15.14
CA GLY A 23 6.54 6.81 -16.07
C GLY A 23 6.11 6.19 -17.39
N CYS A 24 6.70 6.67 -18.48
CA CYS A 24 6.52 6.06 -19.80
C CYS A 24 7.81 6.08 -20.62
N ILE A 25 7.88 5.21 -21.61
CA ILE A 25 8.96 5.18 -22.61
C ILE A 25 8.34 5.56 -23.95
N THR A 26 8.83 6.65 -24.53
CA THR A 26 8.38 7.15 -25.83
C THR A 26 9.38 6.78 -26.89
N CYS A 27 8.89 6.26 -28.01
CA CYS A 27 9.71 5.91 -29.18
C CYS A 27 9.06 6.50 -30.43
N GLN A 28 9.78 7.38 -31.12
CA GLN A 28 9.39 7.88 -32.43
C GLN A 28 9.93 6.96 -33.53
N VAL A 29 9.28 6.94 -34.69
CA VAL A 29 9.75 6.14 -35.84
C VAL A 29 11.17 6.56 -36.20
N GLY A 30 12.07 5.58 -36.35
CA GLY A 30 13.47 5.82 -36.69
C GLY A 30 14.33 6.45 -35.58
N ARG A 31 13.81 6.56 -34.34
CA ARG A 31 14.56 7.08 -33.21
C ARG A 31 14.63 6.10 -32.06
N SER A 32 15.70 6.18 -31.29
CA SER A 32 15.85 5.39 -30.06
C SER A 32 14.88 5.86 -28.97
N PRO A 33 14.43 4.95 -28.09
CA PRO A 33 13.46 5.25 -27.04
C PRO A 33 14.02 6.20 -25.98
N ARG A 34 13.11 6.94 -25.32
CA ARG A 34 13.40 7.83 -24.20
C ARG A 34 12.43 7.57 -23.06
N PHE A 35 12.96 7.47 -21.86
CA PHE A 35 12.16 7.40 -20.64
C PHE A 35 11.75 8.80 -20.21
N GLN A 36 10.50 8.96 -19.76
CA GLN A 36 10.00 10.23 -19.23
C GLN A 36 8.93 10.03 -18.18
N PHE A 37 8.75 11.05 -17.34
CA PHE A 37 7.61 11.19 -16.43
C PHE A 37 7.27 12.66 -16.26
N ILE A 38 6.00 12.92 -15.91
CA ILE A 38 5.46 14.28 -15.77
C ILE A 38 4.66 14.32 -14.47
N HIS A 39 4.92 15.36 -13.67
CA HIS A 39 4.15 15.63 -12.47
C HIS A 39 3.61 17.07 -12.49
N LYS A 40 2.43 17.26 -11.92
CA LYS A 40 1.84 18.59 -11.78
C LYS A 40 2.74 19.51 -10.94
N LEU A 41 2.59 20.81 -11.10
CA LEU A 41 3.38 21.83 -10.40
C LEU A 41 3.44 21.60 -8.87
N SER A 42 2.30 21.24 -8.25
CA SER A 42 2.23 20.98 -6.81
C SER A 42 3.04 19.75 -6.34
N ASP A 43 3.45 18.88 -7.25
CA ASP A 43 4.24 17.68 -6.98
C ASP A 43 5.69 17.80 -7.49
N PHE A 44 6.19 19.04 -7.64
CA PHE A 44 7.56 19.31 -8.09
C PHE A 44 8.61 18.61 -7.21
N GLU A 45 8.45 18.65 -5.91
CA GLU A 45 9.37 18.02 -4.96
C GLU A 45 9.47 16.50 -5.19
N TRP A 46 8.35 15.85 -5.48
CA TRP A 46 8.33 14.43 -5.85
C TRP A 46 8.99 14.20 -7.22
N CYS A 47 8.71 15.04 -8.20
CA CYS A 47 9.35 14.99 -9.50
C CYS A 47 10.88 15.10 -9.39
N TYR A 48 11.35 16.05 -8.59
CA TYR A 48 12.78 16.29 -8.35
C TYR A 48 13.42 15.13 -7.57
N TYR A 49 12.74 14.59 -6.56
CA TYR A 49 13.20 13.41 -5.83
C TYR A 49 13.40 12.21 -6.78
N CYS A 50 12.41 11.90 -7.63
CA CYS A 50 12.53 10.85 -8.62
C CYS A 50 13.70 11.07 -9.58
N TYR A 51 13.89 12.30 -10.06
CA TYR A 51 15.04 12.67 -10.89
C TYR A 51 16.36 12.37 -10.17
N GLN A 52 16.51 12.81 -8.91
CA GLN A 52 17.72 12.57 -8.13
C GLN A 52 18.03 11.09 -7.92
N GLN A 53 17.01 10.27 -7.66
CA GLN A 53 17.17 8.83 -7.45
C GLN A 53 17.52 8.06 -8.72
N LEU A 54 17.05 8.51 -9.89
CA LEU A 54 17.21 7.78 -11.15
C LEU A 54 18.41 8.25 -11.99
N LYS A 55 18.83 9.52 -11.87
CA LYS A 55 19.91 10.09 -12.69
C LYS A 55 21.27 9.38 -12.57
N PRO A 56 21.64 8.68 -11.50
CA PRO A 56 22.90 7.95 -11.46
C PRO A 56 22.92 6.73 -12.40
N PHE A 57 21.75 6.23 -12.83
CA PHE A 57 21.61 5.01 -13.61
C PHE A 57 21.19 5.24 -15.06
N ILE A 58 20.43 6.31 -15.31
CA ILE A 58 19.95 6.69 -16.65
C ILE A 58 20.23 8.17 -16.90
N PRO A 59 20.59 8.54 -18.15
CA PRO A 59 20.98 9.91 -18.51
C PRO A 59 19.74 10.82 -18.57
N LEU A 60 19.25 11.29 -17.41
CA LEU A 60 18.10 12.18 -17.29
C LEU A 60 18.51 13.65 -17.45
N ASN A 61 17.74 14.42 -18.19
CA ASN A 61 17.79 15.87 -18.15
C ASN A 61 17.07 16.37 -16.86
N PRO A 62 17.49 17.51 -16.29
CA PRO A 62 16.80 18.11 -15.15
C PRO A 62 15.31 18.35 -15.44
N PRO A 63 14.46 18.43 -14.40
CA PRO A 63 13.05 18.76 -14.56
C PRO A 63 12.85 20.08 -15.31
N ILE A 64 12.01 20.06 -16.34
CA ILE A 64 11.67 21.24 -17.16
C ILE A 64 10.22 21.61 -16.89
N TYR A 65 10.01 22.89 -16.52
CA TYR A 65 8.67 23.44 -16.37
C TYR A 65 7.93 23.47 -17.72
N ARG A 66 6.64 23.13 -17.69
CA ARG A 66 5.74 23.15 -18.85
C ARG A 66 4.40 23.78 -18.48
N LYS A 67 3.95 24.67 -19.32
CA LYS A 67 2.61 25.25 -19.28
C LYS A 67 1.91 24.90 -20.59
N ILE A 68 0.79 24.19 -20.50
CA ILE A 68 0.05 23.68 -21.67
C ILE A 68 -1.38 24.18 -21.58
N GLN A 69 -1.88 24.79 -22.66
CA GLN A 69 -3.29 25.18 -22.77
C GLN A 69 -4.18 23.92 -22.69
N ASP A 70 -5.18 23.95 -21.81
CA ASP A 70 -6.15 22.86 -21.64
C ASP A 70 -7.53 23.42 -21.27
N ALA A 71 -8.41 23.43 -22.25
CA ALA A 71 -9.77 23.96 -22.09
C ALA A 71 -10.65 23.13 -21.13
N ARG A 72 -10.21 21.91 -20.74
CA ARG A 72 -10.95 21.04 -19.81
C ARG A 72 -10.83 21.49 -18.36
N VAL A 73 -9.84 22.32 -18.04
CA VAL A 73 -9.64 22.85 -16.68
C VAL A 73 -10.12 24.29 -16.62
N SER A 74 -10.68 24.69 -15.46
CA SER A 74 -11.28 26.01 -15.26
C SER A 74 -10.33 27.17 -15.50
N GLN A 75 -9.03 27.01 -15.24
CA GLN A 75 -8.00 28.04 -15.48
C GLN A 75 -7.49 28.08 -16.93
N GLY A 76 -7.99 27.18 -17.82
CA GLY A 76 -7.63 27.14 -19.24
C GLY A 76 -6.24 26.58 -19.55
N TYR A 77 -5.45 26.19 -18.56
CA TYR A 77 -4.11 25.62 -18.75
C TYR A 77 -3.71 24.68 -17.60
N THR A 78 -2.75 23.81 -17.86
CA THR A 78 -2.09 22.95 -16.85
C THR A 78 -0.62 23.31 -16.72
N GLU A 79 -0.11 23.21 -15.50
CA GLU A 79 1.31 23.45 -15.17
C GLU A 79 1.91 22.18 -14.61
N SER A 80 3.08 21.82 -15.12
CA SER A 80 3.76 20.57 -14.77
C SER A 80 5.27 20.68 -14.90
N TYR A 81 5.97 19.72 -14.31
CA TYR A 81 7.37 19.46 -14.58
C TYR A 81 7.54 18.14 -15.29
N MET A 82 8.35 18.13 -16.33
CA MET A 82 8.71 16.94 -17.10
C MET A 82 10.17 16.62 -16.94
N VAL A 83 10.47 15.37 -16.67
CA VAL A 83 11.82 14.78 -16.75
C VAL A 83 11.85 13.84 -17.96
N GLN A 84 12.84 14.02 -18.82
CA GLN A 84 13.06 13.16 -19.97
C GLN A 84 14.53 12.74 -20.06
N SER A 85 14.77 11.48 -20.43
CA SER A 85 16.13 10.97 -20.63
C SER A 85 16.68 11.32 -22.01
N LYS A 86 18.00 11.26 -22.12
CA LYS A 86 18.67 10.96 -23.39
C LYS A 86 18.47 9.47 -23.71
N THR A 87 18.88 9.05 -24.90
CA THR A 87 18.85 7.63 -25.30
C THR A 87 19.94 6.84 -24.57
N SER A 88 19.67 5.58 -24.23
CA SER A 88 20.67 4.68 -23.66
C SER A 88 20.24 3.22 -23.83
N ASN A 89 21.19 2.29 -23.79
CA ASN A 89 20.93 0.85 -23.95
C ASN A 89 19.96 0.31 -22.89
N ILE A 90 20.04 0.83 -21.65
CA ILE A 90 19.13 0.40 -20.58
C ILE A 90 17.67 0.79 -20.86
N ILE A 91 17.44 1.96 -21.49
CA ILE A 91 16.09 2.39 -21.87
C ILE A 91 15.56 1.56 -23.03
N THR A 92 16.41 1.22 -23.99
CA THR A 92 16.06 0.32 -25.10
C THR A 92 15.69 -1.08 -24.56
N TYR A 93 16.45 -1.58 -23.60
CA TYR A 93 16.13 -2.83 -22.90
C TYR A 93 14.79 -2.76 -22.16
N LEU A 94 14.53 -1.68 -21.39
CA LEU A 94 13.26 -1.51 -20.70
C LEU A 94 12.09 -1.37 -21.69
N GLU A 95 12.29 -0.67 -22.81
CA GLU A 95 11.25 -0.55 -23.85
C GLU A 95 10.87 -1.92 -24.40
N SER A 96 11.83 -2.78 -24.72
CA SER A 96 11.57 -4.12 -25.26
C SER A 96 10.80 -5.03 -24.30
N ILE A 97 10.85 -4.75 -22.97
CA ILE A 97 10.13 -5.51 -21.94
C ILE A 97 8.73 -4.92 -21.68
N TRP A 98 8.63 -3.60 -21.61
CA TRP A 98 7.41 -2.91 -21.16
C TRP A 98 6.48 -2.52 -22.32
N TYR A 99 6.91 -2.67 -23.58
CA TYR A 99 6.11 -2.25 -24.73
C TYR A 99 6.05 -3.34 -25.81
N GLN A 100 4.87 -3.51 -26.37
CA GLN A 100 4.64 -4.34 -27.54
C GLN A 100 3.86 -3.52 -28.57
N ASN A 101 4.37 -3.39 -29.78
CA ASN A 101 3.76 -2.57 -30.83
C ASN A 101 3.43 -1.14 -30.34
N ARG A 102 4.36 -0.52 -29.63
CA ARG A 102 4.23 0.83 -28.99
C ARG A 102 3.15 0.95 -27.92
N ARG A 103 2.53 -0.13 -27.52
CA ARG A 103 1.57 -0.15 -26.42
C ARG A 103 2.25 -0.67 -25.17
N LYS A 104 2.07 0.05 -24.07
CA LYS A 104 2.54 -0.40 -22.75
C LYS A 104 1.82 -1.68 -22.36
N ILE A 105 2.56 -2.67 -21.91
CA ILE A 105 2.06 -3.95 -21.40
C ILE A 105 2.54 -4.16 -19.97
N VAL A 106 1.90 -5.07 -19.24
CA VAL A 106 2.34 -5.47 -17.90
C VAL A 106 3.31 -6.65 -18.01
N PRO A 107 4.63 -6.45 -17.82
CA PRO A 107 5.64 -7.50 -18.00
C PRO A 107 5.76 -8.36 -16.73
N PHE A 108 4.93 -9.36 -16.57
CA PHE A 108 4.83 -10.16 -15.33
C PHE A 108 6.16 -10.79 -14.90
N ASN A 109 6.98 -11.29 -15.81
CA ASN A 109 8.31 -11.82 -15.46
C ASN A 109 9.24 -10.76 -14.86
N TYR A 110 9.12 -9.51 -15.31
CA TYR A 110 9.85 -8.39 -14.73
C TYR A 110 9.29 -8.01 -13.37
N LEU A 111 7.95 -7.97 -13.23
CA LEU A 111 7.28 -7.67 -11.97
C LEU A 111 7.55 -8.74 -10.92
N ASP A 112 7.59 -10.01 -11.29
CA ASP A 112 7.93 -11.08 -10.37
C ASP A 112 9.30 -10.86 -9.72
N LYS A 113 10.25 -10.33 -10.46
CA LYS A 113 11.59 -10.03 -9.96
C LYS A 113 11.69 -8.70 -9.20
N PHE A 114 11.08 -7.62 -9.70
CA PHE A 114 11.36 -6.26 -9.26
C PHE A 114 10.18 -5.54 -8.58
N LEU A 115 8.99 -6.15 -8.51
CA LEU A 115 7.88 -5.61 -7.74
C LEU A 115 8.08 -5.96 -6.26
N ASP A 116 8.85 -5.16 -5.57
CA ASP A 116 9.06 -5.20 -4.12
C ASP A 116 8.30 -4.07 -3.40
N ALA A 117 8.50 -3.91 -2.10
CA ALA A 117 7.84 -2.86 -1.31
C ALA A 117 8.22 -1.45 -1.78
N LYS A 118 9.43 -1.25 -2.29
CA LYS A 118 9.88 0.03 -2.87
C LYS A 118 9.17 0.32 -4.19
N ALA A 119 9.07 -0.66 -5.08
CA ALA A 119 8.34 -0.52 -6.34
C ALA A 119 6.85 -0.22 -6.07
N LEU A 120 6.24 -0.92 -5.11
CA LEU A 120 4.85 -0.69 -4.69
C LEU A 120 4.66 0.73 -4.12
N ALA A 121 5.62 1.23 -3.33
CA ALA A 121 5.62 2.59 -2.81
C ALA A 121 5.69 3.63 -3.93
N TRP A 122 6.60 3.47 -4.89
CA TRP A 122 6.74 4.39 -6.02
C TRP A 122 5.49 4.41 -6.90
N TRP A 123 4.91 3.25 -7.18
CA TRP A 123 3.64 3.16 -7.89
C TRP A 123 2.51 3.86 -7.14
N TYR A 124 2.39 3.63 -5.81
CA TYR A 124 1.42 4.32 -4.98
C TYR A 124 1.64 5.85 -4.94
N LEU A 125 2.89 6.30 -4.92
CA LEU A 125 3.21 7.73 -4.92
C LEU A 125 2.84 8.42 -6.23
N ASP A 126 2.93 7.73 -7.36
CA ASP A 126 2.47 8.22 -8.65
C ASP A 126 0.93 8.16 -8.74
N ASP A 127 0.39 6.98 -8.88
CA ASP A 127 -1.00 6.69 -9.26
C ASP A 127 -1.91 6.27 -8.09
N GLY A 128 -1.36 6.24 -6.87
CA GLY A 128 -2.14 5.88 -5.69
C GLY A 128 -3.00 7.01 -5.16
N HIS A 129 -4.16 6.64 -4.60
CA HIS A 129 -5.04 7.55 -3.87
C HIS A 129 -5.43 6.95 -2.53
N LEU A 130 -5.26 7.74 -1.44
CA LEU A 130 -5.71 7.41 -0.09
C LEU A 130 -6.96 8.22 0.23
N LYS A 131 -8.09 7.56 0.42
CA LYS A 131 -9.32 8.21 0.90
C LYS A 131 -9.37 8.16 2.41
N ILE A 132 -9.44 9.34 3.04
CA ILE A 132 -9.61 9.51 4.50
C ILE A 132 -10.96 10.16 4.77
N GLU A 133 -11.75 9.60 5.67
CA GLU A 133 -13.01 10.17 6.16
C GLU A 133 -13.00 10.17 7.68
N ASN A 134 -13.28 11.32 8.29
CA ASN A 134 -13.27 11.48 9.75
C ASN A 134 -11.94 10.99 10.40
N LYS A 135 -10.81 11.34 9.79
CA LYS A 135 -9.46 10.93 10.20
C LYS A 135 -9.19 9.41 10.12
N VAL A 136 -10.07 8.65 9.50
CA VAL A 136 -9.93 7.19 9.33
C VAL A 136 -9.67 6.88 7.86
N PRO A 137 -8.61 6.13 7.52
CA PRO A 137 -8.38 5.68 6.14
C PRO A 137 -9.49 4.69 5.73
N ARG A 138 -10.13 4.95 4.59
CA ARG A 138 -11.28 4.17 4.12
C ARG A 138 -10.97 3.29 2.93
N LYS A 139 -10.11 3.76 2.04
CA LYS A 139 -9.66 2.96 0.90
C LYS A 139 -8.33 3.46 0.34
N ILE A 140 -7.59 2.53 -0.24
CA ILE A 140 -6.47 2.79 -1.12
C ILE A 140 -6.89 2.39 -2.53
N ILE A 141 -6.56 3.22 -3.51
CA ILE A 141 -6.76 2.94 -4.94
C ILE A 141 -5.39 3.01 -5.61
N LEU A 142 -5.10 2.10 -6.52
CA LEU A 142 -4.04 2.23 -7.53
C LEU A 142 -4.71 2.34 -8.90
N SER A 143 -4.44 3.42 -9.62
CA SER A 143 -5.02 3.65 -10.94
C SER A 143 -4.39 2.70 -11.95
N THR A 144 -5.20 1.78 -12.46
CA THR A 144 -4.81 0.74 -13.42
C THR A 144 -5.81 0.64 -14.58
N ASP A 145 -6.62 1.68 -14.74
CA ASP A 145 -7.68 1.77 -15.76
C ASP A 145 -7.16 1.63 -17.19
N ASN A 146 -5.89 1.99 -17.44
CA ASN A 146 -5.23 1.85 -18.73
C ASN A 146 -4.79 0.41 -19.06
N PHE A 147 -4.76 -0.50 -18.08
CA PHE A 147 -4.43 -1.91 -18.31
C PHE A 147 -5.68 -2.73 -18.63
N LYS A 148 -5.50 -3.85 -19.35
CA LYS A 148 -6.61 -4.75 -19.63
C LYS A 148 -7.09 -5.43 -18.33
N ARG A 149 -8.39 -5.73 -18.25
CA ARG A 149 -8.97 -6.40 -17.07
C ARG A 149 -8.25 -7.71 -16.70
N LYS A 150 -7.82 -8.49 -17.71
CA LYS A 150 -7.04 -9.72 -17.49
C LYS A 150 -5.66 -9.44 -16.88
N GLU A 151 -5.01 -8.35 -17.29
CA GLU A 151 -3.73 -7.92 -16.71
C GLU A 151 -3.92 -7.46 -15.26
N ASN A 152 -4.97 -6.70 -14.99
CA ASN A 152 -5.30 -6.27 -13.62
C ASN A 152 -5.62 -7.46 -12.70
N GLN A 153 -6.31 -8.48 -13.18
CA GLN A 153 -6.53 -9.69 -12.38
C GLN A 153 -5.21 -10.38 -12.03
N ARG A 154 -4.31 -10.55 -13.00
CA ARG A 154 -2.99 -11.13 -12.74
C ARG A 154 -2.12 -10.26 -11.82
N LEU A 155 -2.27 -8.91 -11.88
CA LEU A 155 -1.61 -8.00 -10.93
C LEU A 155 -2.11 -8.24 -9.51
N ILE A 156 -3.42 -8.41 -9.33
CA ILE A 156 -4.02 -8.75 -8.02
C ILE A 156 -3.42 -10.05 -7.49
N ASP A 157 -3.39 -11.09 -8.30
CA ASP A 157 -2.85 -12.41 -7.91
C ASP A 157 -1.36 -12.31 -7.54
N LEU A 158 -0.55 -11.56 -8.32
CA LEU A 158 0.86 -11.33 -8.04
C LEU A 158 1.07 -10.54 -6.74
N ILE A 159 0.28 -9.49 -6.51
CA ILE A 159 0.36 -8.66 -5.29
C ILE A 159 -0.07 -9.50 -4.07
N GLU A 160 -1.11 -10.33 -4.18
CA GLU A 160 -1.50 -11.26 -3.12
C GLU A 160 -0.36 -12.22 -2.78
N GLN A 161 0.24 -12.83 -3.79
CA GLN A 161 1.35 -13.78 -3.63
C GLN A 161 2.56 -13.13 -2.95
N LYS A 162 2.97 -11.94 -3.40
CA LYS A 162 4.19 -11.26 -2.91
C LYS A 162 4.02 -10.61 -1.54
N PHE A 163 2.85 -10.03 -1.28
CA PHE A 163 2.65 -9.15 -0.13
C PHE A 163 1.52 -9.57 0.80
N SER A 164 0.74 -10.60 0.46
CA SER A 164 -0.49 -10.96 1.20
C SER A 164 -1.50 -9.80 1.27
N LEU A 165 -1.55 -8.97 0.23
CA LEU A 165 -2.49 -7.87 0.06
C LEU A 165 -3.60 -8.29 -0.91
N TYR A 166 -4.85 -8.12 -0.50
CA TYR A 166 -6.03 -8.57 -1.26
C TYR A 166 -6.72 -7.37 -1.91
N PHE A 167 -6.29 -7.01 -3.11
CA PHE A 167 -6.96 -6.00 -3.91
C PHE A 167 -8.20 -6.58 -4.59
N SER A 168 -9.16 -5.71 -4.87
CA SER A 168 -10.30 -5.98 -5.75
C SER A 168 -10.31 -4.97 -6.90
N LEU A 169 -11.09 -5.26 -7.95
CA LEU A 169 -11.32 -4.28 -9.02
C LEU A 169 -12.58 -3.47 -8.73
N ASP A 170 -12.49 -2.16 -8.89
CA ASP A 170 -13.67 -1.30 -8.88
C ASP A 170 -14.33 -1.21 -10.27
N GLY A 171 -15.43 -0.45 -10.36
CA GLY A 171 -16.15 -0.25 -11.63
C GLY A 171 -15.36 0.45 -12.73
N GLN A 172 -14.23 1.10 -12.40
CA GLN A 172 -13.33 1.76 -13.33
C GLN A 172 -12.09 0.91 -13.65
N ASN A 173 -12.10 -0.39 -13.32
CA ASN A 173 -10.97 -1.30 -13.55
C ASN A 173 -9.68 -0.92 -12.79
N ARG A 174 -9.82 -0.24 -11.63
CA ARG A 174 -8.69 0.12 -10.76
C ARG A 174 -8.55 -0.87 -9.61
N LEU A 175 -7.34 -1.05 -9.10
CA LEU A 175 -7.09 -1.87 -7.92
C LEU A 175 -7.47 -1.10 -6.65
N VAL A 176 -8.25 -1.73 -5.76
CA VAL A 176 -8.79 -1.08 -4.54
C VAL A 176 -8.69 -1.99 -3.32
N ILE A 177 -8.30 -1.41 -2.19
CA ILE A 177 -8.41 -2.03 -0.85
C ILE A 177 -9.40 -1.22 -0.01
N TYR A 178 -10.38 -1.90 0.60
CA TYR A 178 -11.34 -1.31 1.55
C TYR A 178 -11.12 -1.76 2.99
N ASN A 179 -10.53 -2.93 3.20
CA ASN A 179 -10.32 -3.48 4.53
C ASN A 179 -9.27 -2.65 5.30
N GLN A 180 -9.65 -2.11 6.47
CA GLN A 180 -8.78 -1.21 7.24
C GLN A 180 -7.48 -1.89 7.68
N LEU A 181 -7.51 -3.13 8.14
CA LEU A 181 -6.31 -3.87 8.53
C LEU A 181 -5.31 -3.94 7.35
N GLN A 182 -5.81 -4.22 6.14
CA GLN A 182 -4.97 -4.25 4.94
C GLN A 182 -4.45 -2.87 4.53
N ILE A 183 -5.25 -1.81 4.73
CA ILE A 183 -4.82 -0.42 4.47
C ILE A 183 -3.65 -0.04 5.39
N TYR A 184 -3.73 -0.37 6.69
CA TYR A 184 -2.65 -0.12 7.62
C TYR A 184 -1.43 -0.99 7.33
N TYR A 185 -1.65 -2.25 6.96
CA TYR A 185 -0.56 -3.14 6.56
C TYR A 185 0.15 -2.63 5.28
N PHE A 186 -0.62 -2.26 4.24
CA PHE A 186 -0.06 -1.65 3.03
C PHE A 186 0.79 -0.43 3.39
N TYR A 187 0.26 0.46 4.23
CA TYR A 187 0.98 1.65 4.64
C TYR A 187 2.30 1.31 5.35
N ARG A 188 2.26 0.42 6.35
CA ARG A 188 3.47 -0.03 7.05
C ARG A 188 4.49 -0.69 6.13
N LEU A 189 4.03 -1.40 5.10
CA LEU A 189 4.89 -2.03 4.11
C LEU A 189 5.64 -0.98 3.28
N VAL A 190 4.97 0.07 2.83
CA VAL A 190 5.53 1.09 1.93
C VAL A 190 6.19 2.27 2.66
N GLU A 191 5.86 2.50 3.94
CA GLU A 191 6.29 3.65 4.77
C GLU A 191 7.80 3.96 4.67
N PRO A 192 8.75 2.99 4.71
CA PRO A 192 10.18 3.28 4.63
C PRO A 192 10.62 3.94 3.31
N PHE A 193 9.78 3.85 2.28
CA PHE A 193 10.04 4.36 0.94
C PHE A 193 9.23 5.61 0.60
N LEU A 194 8.47 6.16 1.57
CA LEU A 194 7.68 7.38 1.40
C LEU A 194 8.54 8.59 1.78
N PRO A 195 8.94 9.45 0.82
CA PRO A 195 9.69 10.65 1.14
C PRO A 195 8.79 11.69 1.83
N PRO A 196 9.32 12.51 2.76
CA PRO A 196 8.56 13.53 3.48
C PRO A 196 7.76 14.49 2.58
N VAL A 197 8.27 14.77 1.38
CA VAL A 197 7.61 15.62 0.38
C VAL A 197 6.24 15.10 -0.09
N MET A 198 5.92 13.83 0.21
CA MET A 198 4.64 13.19 -0.12
C MET A 198 3.75 12.95 1.11
N GLU A 199 3.88 13.77 2.16
CA GLU A 199 3.08 13.66 3.40
C GLU A 199 1.56 13.55 3.16
N ARG A 200 1.04 14.18 2.10
CA ARG A 200 -0.38 14.11 1.72
C ARG A 200 -0.88 12.68 1.41
N LYS A 201 0.02 11.75 1.08
CA LYS A 201 -0.27 10.33 0.84
C LYS A 201 0.03 9.45 2.06
N MET A 202 0.44 10.05 3.18
CA MET A 202 0.74 9.33 4.41
C MET A 202 -0.48 9.23 5.33
N ILE A 203 -0.56 8.12 6.07
CA ILE A 203 -1.55 7.96 7.14
C ILE A 203 -0.98 8.64 8.38
N LYS A 204 -1.65 9.72 8.84
CA LYS A 204 -1.36 10.29 10.15
C LYS A 204 -1.95 9.35 11.21
N MET A 205 -1.07 8.65 11.92
CA MET A 205 -1.47 7.82 13.04
C MET A 205 -1.88 8.74 14.22
N ASN A 206 -3.14 9.12 14.23
CA ASN A 206 -3.71 9.91 15.32
C ASN A 206 -4.44 8.96 16.26
N SER A 207 -4.31 9.21 17.57
CA SER A 207 -5.17 8.61 18.58
C SER A 207 -6.63 8.83 18.17
N ILE A 208 -7.36 7.76 17.96
CA ILE A 208 -8.79 7.83 17.72
C ILE A 208 -9.39 8.41 19.00
N ASN A 209 -10.17 9.51 18.90
CA ASN A 209 -10.88 10.05 20.04
C ASN A 209 -11.59 8.89 20.77
N PRO A 210 -11.35 8.71 22.08
CA PRO A 210 -11.92 7.60 22.80
C PRO A 210 -13.45 7.70 22.69
N ARG A 211 -14.07 6.75 21.98
CA ARG A 211 -15.52 6.61 22.04
C ARG A 211 -15.88 6.35 23.49
N LYS A 212 -16.94 6.99 24.00
CA LYS A 212 -17.51 6.63 25.29
C LYS A 212 -17.70 5.10 25.27
N SER A 213 -17.12 4.42 26.25
CA SER A 213 -17.16 2.96 26.34
C SER A 213 -18.61 2.47 26.24
N PRO A 214 -18.98 1.65 25.25
CA PRO A 214 -20.32 1.11 25.19
C PRO A 214 -20.52 0.16 26.38
N LYS A 215 -21.70 0.16 26.99
CA LYS A 215 -22.04 -0.74 28.10
C LYS A 215 -22.00 -2.22 27.68
N ARG A 216 -22.32 -2.50 26.41
CA ARG A 216 -22.23 -3.83 25.77
C ARG A 216 -21.68 -3.70 24.36
N THR A 217 -20.97 -4.71 23.90
CA THR A 217 -20.50 -4.80 22.52
C THR A 217 -20.72 -6.22 21.99
N THR A 218 -20.96 -6.34 20.70
CA THR A 218 -21.03 -7.63 20.01
C THR A 218 -19.67 -7.89 19.33
N ILE A 219 -19.10 -9.06 19.59
CA ILE A 219 -17.92 -9.57 18.90
C ILE A 219 -18.30 -10.81 18.11
N CYS A 220 -17.66 -10.97 16.96
CA CYS A 220 -17.80 -12.16 16.12
C CYS A 220 -16.46 -12.91 16.15
N LEU A 221 -16.48 -14.16 16.60
CA LEU A 221 -15.32 -15.02 16.65
C LEU A 221 -15.54 -16.26 15.77
N PRO A 222 -14.48 -16.86 15.23
CA PRO A 222 -14.56 -18.14 14.54
C PRO A 222 -15.32 -19.21 15.38
N LYS A 223 -16.08 -20.08 14.71
CA LYS A 223 -16.96 -21.05 15.40
C LYS A 223 -16.20 -22.11 16.22
N ASP A 224 -14.95 -22.35 15.89
CA ASP A 224 -14.03 -23.23 16.64
C ASP A 224 -13.62 -22.65 17.99
N ILE A 225 -13.80 -21.33 18.20
CA ILE A 225 -13.60 -20.66 19.49
C ILE A 225 -14.93 -20.64 20.22
N TYR A 226 -15.11 -21.62 21.13
CA TYR A 226 -16.31 -21.69 21.98
C TYR A 226 -16.07 -21.00 23.33
N LEU A 227 -16.94 -20.08 23.69
CA LEU A 227 -16.95 -19.39 24.99
C LEU A 227 -18.18 -19.78 25.77
N SER A 228 -18.01 -20.33 26.97
CA SER A 228 -19.09 -20.72 27.90
C SER A 228 -19.57 -19.52 28.75
N LYS A 229 -18.62 -18.68 29.18
CA LYS A 229 -18.83 -17.44 29.92
C LYS A 229 -18.19 -16.25 29.18
N PRO A 230 -18.76 -15.80 28.03
CA PRO A 230 -18.07 -14.94 27.09
C PRO A 230 -17.47 -13.66 27.68
N THR A 231 -18.22 -12.95 28.56
CA THR A 231 -17.73 -11.73 29.18
C THR A 231 -16.52 -11.97 30.06
N PHE A 232 -16.52 -13.02 30.87
CA PHE A 232 -15.42 -13.36 31.75
C PHE A 232 -14.18 -13.80 30.96
N GLU A 233 -14.37 -14.77 30.06
CA GLU A 233 -13.29 -15.35 29.27
C GLU A 233 -12.62 -14.30 28.36
N VAL A 234 -13.41 -13.44 27.70
CA VAL A 234 -12.84 -12.35 26.90
C VAL A 234 -12.03 -11.38 27.74
N ASN A 235 -12.56 -10.89 28.88
CA ASN A 235 -11.81 -9.96 29.73
C ASN A 235 -10.54 -10.59 30.31
N SER A 236 -10.52 -11.91 30.58
CA SER A 236 -9.29 -12.60 31.00
C SER A 236 -8.23 -12.62 29.88
N HIS A 237 -8.63 -12.78 28.62
CA HIS A 237 -7.69 -12.70 27.50
C HIS A 237 -7.22 -11.26 27.18
N LEU A 238 -8.02 -10.23 27.48
CA LEU A 238 -7.64 -8.84 27.24
C LEU A 238 -6.52 -8.32 28.14
N CYS A 239 -6.08 -9.06 29.16
CA CYS A 239 -4.89 -8.74 29.94
C CYS A 239 -3.60 -8.67 29.10
N THR A 240 -3.59 -9.29 27.89
CA THR A 240 -2.46 -9.24 26.95
C THR A 240 -2.39 -7.96 26.10
N LEU A 241 -3.42 -7.09 26.17
CA LEU A 241 -3.47 -5.87 25.34
C LEU A 241 -2.24 -4.96 25.45
N PRO A 242 -1.64 -4.71 26.65
CA PRO A 242 -0.42 -3.91 26.73
C PRO A 242 0.74 -4.49 25.91
N ASN A 243 0.94 -5.82 26.00
CA ASN A 243 1.95 -6.52 25.21
C ASN A 243 1.62 -6.46 23.71
N LEU A 244 0.37 -6.66 23.33
CA LEU A 244 -0.07 -6.59 21.94
C LEU A 244 0.12 -5.18 21.35
N LEU A 245 -0.14 -4.12 22.11
CA LEU A 245 0.13 -2.75 21.70
C LEU A 245 1.62 -2.54 21.43
N ASN A 246 2.50 -3.05 22.30
CA ASN A 246 3.95 -2.97 22.12
C ASN A 246 4.40 -3.70 20.84
N ILE A 247 3.93 -4.93 20.62
CA ILE A 247 4.20 -5.71 19.41
C ILE A 247 3.76 -4.93 18.15
N PHE A 248 2.54 -4.41 18.12
CA PHE A 248 2.01 -3.72 16.93
C PHE A 248 2.55 -2.31 16.74
N SER A 249 3.16 -1.71 17.74
CA SER A 249 3.90 -0.46 17.60
C SER A 249 5.20 -0.65 16.84
N ASN A 250 5.81 -1.84 16.90
CA ASN A 250 6.95 -2.19 16.07
C ASN A 250 6.47 -2.57 14.66
N ARG A 251 7.08 -1.95 13.64
CA ARG A 251 6.70 -2.13 12.24
C ARG A 251 6.86 -3.59 11.79
N ASP A 252 8.03 -4.17 12.01
CA ASP A 252 8.37 -5.48 11.47
C ASP A 252 7.57 -6.58 12.16
N SER A 253 7.41 -6.47 13.48
CA SER A 253 6.51 -7.33 14.25
C SER A 253 5.08 -7.26 13.73
N PHE A 254 4.56 -6.06 13.45
CA PHE A 254 3.21 -5.91 12.90
C PHE A 254 3.08 -6.58 11.52
N LEU A 255 4.09 -6.43 10.64
CA LEU A 255 4.07 -7.05 9.32
C LEU A 255 4.03 -8.59 9.40
N ASP A 256 4.77 -9.17 10.33
CA ASP A 256 4.78 -10.63 10.55
C ASP A 256 3.46 -11.13 11.14
N TYR A 257 2.95 -10.46 12.16
CA TYR A 257 1.66 -10.82 12.77
C TYR A 257 0.49 -10.64 11.81
N TYR A 258 0.51 -9.60 10.95
CA TYR A 258 -0.53 -9.42 9.93
C TYR A 258 -0.68 -10.68 9.06
N LYS A 259 0.41 -11.25 8.57
CA LYS A 259 0.36 -12.44 7.70
C LYS A 259 -0.31 -13.62 8.41
N LYS A 260 0.07 -13.87 9.68
CA LYS A 260 -0.50 -14.94 10.52
C LYS A 260 -2.00 -14.68 10.77
N ILE A 261 -2.37 -13.46 11.19
CA ILE A 261 -3.77 -13.09 11.47
C ILE A 261 -4.62 -13.17 10.20
N SER A 262 -4.12 -12.63 9.09
CA SER A 262 -4.83 -12.63 7.81
C SER A 262 -5.09 -14.05 7.31
N LEU A 263 -4.09 -14.93 7.41
CA LEU A 263 -4.23 -16.34 7.05
C LEU A 263 -5.24 -17.05 7.96
N TYR A 264 -5.18 -16.81 9.27
CA TYR A 264 -6.13 -17.39 10.22
C TYR A 264 -7.57 -16.97 9.89
N ILE A 265 -7.83 -15.68 9.70
CA ILE A 265 -9.16 -15.16 9.33
C ILE A 265 -9.64 -15.72 7.98
N LYS A 266 -8.74 -15.87 6.99
CA LYS A 266 -9.07 -16.44 5.68
C LYS A 266 -9.53 -17.89 5.78
N ASN A 267 -8.94 -18.66 6.69
CA ASN A 267 -9.26 -20.09 6.87
C ASN A 267 -10.49 -20.33 7.76
N HIS A 268 -10.86 -19.37 8.64
CA HIS A 268 -11.96 -19.50 9.61
C HIS A 268 -13.06 -18.47 9.34
N LYS A 269 -13.78 -18.63 8.22
CA LYS A 269 -14.80 -17.67 7.76
C LYS A 269 -16.10 -17.73 8.56
N ASP A 270 -16.46 -18.91 9.06
CA ASP A 270 -17.67 -19.11 9.84
C ASP A 270 -17.50 -18.55 11.25
N THR A 271 -18.35 -17.61 11.62
CA THR A 271 -18.26 -16.92 12.92
C THR A 271 -19.52 -17.11 13.74
N LYS A 272 -19.35 -16.99 15.07
CA LYS A 272 -20.42 -16.92 16.07
C LYS A 272 -20.36 -15.58 16.78
N ALA A 273 -21.52 -14.95 16.98
CA ALA A 273 -21.63 -13.67 17.68
C ALA A 273 -21.79 -13.89 19.19
N TYR A 274 -21.08 -13.07 19.97
CA TYR A 274 -21.18 -13.04 21.42
C TYR A 274 -21.44 -11.59 21.88
N GLN A 275 -22.44 -11.39 22.73
CA GLN A 275 -22.63 -10.11 23.42
C GLN A 275 -21.82 -10.12 24.71
N ILE A 276 -20.92 -9.16 24.86
CA ILE A 276 -20.00 -9.06 25.99
C ILE A 276 -19.98 -7.65 26.57
N TYR A 277 -19.50 -7.54 27.81
CA TYR A 277 -19.11 -6.30 28.42
C TYR A 277 -17.59 -6.26 28.54
N ILE A 278 -16.96 -5.20 28.00
CA ILE A 278 -15.50 -4.98 28.11
C ILE A 278 -15.25 -4.02 29.27
N GLU A 279 -14.36 -4.41 30.18
CA GLU A 279 -13.98 -3.58 31.32
C GLU A 279 -13.36 -2.25 30.86
N SER A 280 -13.66 -1.16 31.58
CA SER A 280 -13.27 0.21 31.24
C SER A 280 -11.74 0.37 31.05
N LYS A 281 -10.93 -0.36 31.85
CA LYS A 281 -9.46 -0.33 31.82
C LYS A 281 -8.86 -0.75 30.46
N TYR A 282 -9.59 -1.54 29.66
CA TYR A 282 -9.09 -2.06 28.38
C TYR A 282 -9.37 -1.14 27.17
N TRP A 283 -10.32 -0.21 27.29
CA TRP A 283 -10.76 0.61 26.15
C TRP A 283 -9.68 1.50 25.58
N LYS A 284 -8.78 2.02 26.40
CA LYS A 284 -7.64 2.81 25.91
C LYS A 284 -6.79 1.96 24.97
N TYR A 285 -6.35 0.79 25.41
CA TYR A 285 -5.52 -0.12 24.59
C TYR A 285 -6.22 -0.54 23.31
N ILE A 286 -7.52 -0.88 23.37
CA ILE A 286 -8.32 -1.25 22.18
C ILE A 286 -8.34 -0.09 21.18
N ASN A 287 -8.55 1.14 21.61
CA ASN A 287 -8.58 2.31 20.74
C ASN A 287 -7.20 2.58 20.13
N ASP A 288 -6.14 2.48 20.91
CA ASP A 288 -4.76 2.68 20.46
C ASP A 288 -4.39 1.62 19.41
N ILE A 289 -4.67 0.33 19.69
CA ILE A 289 -4.43 -0.77 18.73
C ILE A 289 -5.24 -0.56 17.45
N LYS A 290 -6.52 -0.20 17.55
CA LYS A 290 -7.34 0.14 16.37
C LYS A 290 -6.74 1.27 15.56
N GLY A 291 -6.20 2.29 16.22
CA GLY A 291 -5.61 3.47 15.59
C GLY A 291 -4.33 3.18 14.81
N ILE A 292 -3.57 2.16 15.19
CA ILE A 292 -2.29 1.82 14.56
C ILE A 292 -2.36 0.59 13.64
N THR A 293 -3.46 -0.19 13.69
CA THR A 293 -3.59 -1.45 12.92
C THR A 293 -4.82 -1.54 12.04
N GLY A 294 -5.86 -0.74 12.31
CA GLY A 294 -7.16 -0.88 11.66
C GLY A 294 -7.96 -2.12 12.06
N LEU A 295 -7.51 -2.90 13.06
CA LEU A 295 -8.24 -4.08 13.56
C LEU A 295 -9.60 -3.69 14.16
N THR A 296 -10.61 -4.50 13.92
CA THR A 296 -11.90 -4.40 14.61
C THR A 296 -11.80 -4.91 16.05
N ILE A 297 -12.78 -4.60 16.90
CA ILE A 297 -12.81 -5.13 18.28
C ILE A 297 -12.82 -6.66 18.26
N SER A 298 -13.62 -7.28 17.40
CA SER A 298 -13.65 -8.74 17.23
C SER A 298 -12.28 -9.32 16.90
N GLN A 299 -11.55 -8.69 15.99
CA GLN A 299 -10.21 -9.13 15.59
C GLN A 299 -9.17 -8.92 16.71
N ILE A 300 -9.27 -7.83 17.48
CA ILE A 300 -8.39 -7.59 18.65
C ILE A 300 -8.60 -8.69 19.69
N VAL A 301 -9.87 -8.98 20.02
CA VAL A 301 -10.20 -10.07 20.96
C VAL A 301 -9.70 -11.41 20.43
N LEU A 302 -9.92 -11.71 19.15
CA LEU A 302 -9.40 -12.92 18.50
C LEU A 302 -7.88 -13.03 18.66
N VAL A 303 -7.14 -11.98 18.35
CA VAL A 303 -5.67 -11.98 18.47
C VAL A 303 -5.23 -12.21 19.92
N CYS A 304 -5.90 -11.60 20.91
CA CYS A 304 -5.61 -11.85 22.32
C CYS A 304 -5.83 -13.33 22.71
N ILE A 305 -6.92 -13.96 22.23
CA ILE A 305 -7.19 -15.38 22.46
C ILE A 305 -6.09 -16.26 21.81
N LEU A 306 -5.77 -15.99 20.55
CA LEU A 306 -4.76 -16.77 19.81
C LEU A 306 -3.35 -16.65 20.40
N LEU A 307 -2.99 -15.48 20.92
CA LEU A 307 -1.71 -15.26 21.64
C LEU A 307 -1.66 -16.03 22.95
N ASN A 308 -2.72 -15.94 23.77
CA ASN A 308 -2.77 -16.65 25.04
C ASN A 308 -2.72 -18.18 24.86
N ASN A 309 -3.31 -18.67 23.77
CA ASN A 309 -3.31 -20.08 23.41
C ASN A 309 -2.05 -20.52 22.63
N LYS A 310 -1.06 -19.62 22.47
CA LYS A 310 0.20 -19.84 21.72
C LYS A 310 0.03 -20.29 20.27
N ILE A 311 -1.09 -19.92 19.61
CA ILE A 311 -1.39 -20.29 18.22
C ILE A 311 -0.68 -19.35 17.22
N LEU A 312 -0.38 -18.11 17.61
CA LEU A 312 0.29 -17.12 16.76
C LEU A 312 1.82 -17.02 17.00
N LEU A 313 2.37 -17.87 17.85
CA LEU A 313 3.82 -17.91 18.13
C LEU A 313 4.62 -18.56 17.00
#